data_41e7edaf111ab0ce8b3633c0a65de602
#
_entry.id   41e7edaf111ab0ce8b3633c0a65de602
#
_cell.length_a   1.000
_cell.length_b   1.000
_cell.length_c   1.000
_cell.angle_alpha   90.00
_cell.angle_beta   90.00
_cell.angle_gamma   90.00
#
_symmetry.space_group_name_H-M   'P 1'
#
loop_
_entity.id
_entity.type
_entity.pdbx_description
1 polymer ?
#
loop_
_entity_poly.entity_id
_entity_poly.type
_entity_poly.pdbx_seq_one_letter_code
_entity_poly.pdbx_strand_id
1 'polypeptide(L)'
;VKQSLGLLEVCGLALAISCADIMAKSASITLVALEKTNGSGWTVIKITGDVASVQAAITTGAQFAEQRNGLVAHKVIARPGEGILRTQTPPLSVMQPEPEASETADRVSEALPQEQGLVSCNLCLDPKCPRQKGEPRSLCIHPGKRGEA
;
A
#
# COMPACT_ATOMS: atom_id res chain seq x y z
N VAL A 1 -0.07 -18.60 -22.93
CA VAL A 1 0.53 -19.37 -21.81
C VAL A 1 -0.41 -19.23 -20.61
N LYS A 2 -0.89 -20.35 -20.06
CA LYS A 2 -1.78 -20.33 -18.89
C LYS A 2 -0.94 -20.00 -17.67
N GLN A 3 -1.17 -18.81 -17.09
CA GLN A 3 -0.50 -18.36 -15.87
C GLN A 3 -1.14 -19.03 -14.65
N SER A 4 -0.33 -19.49 -13.72
CA SER A 4 -0.78 -19.91 -12.39
C SER A 4 -0.71 -18.73 -11.42
N LEU A 5 -1.48 -18.81 -10.34
CA LEU A 5 -1.53 -17.82 -9.29
C LEU A 5 -1.01 -18.43 -7.99
N GLY A 6 -0.05 -17.76 -7.36
CA GLY A 6 0.42 -18.06 -6.02
C GLY A 6 -0.04 -16.98 -5.05
N LEU A 7 -0.50 -17.43 -3.90
CA LEU A 7 -0.93 -16.58 -2.79
C LEU A 7 -0.15 -16.97 -1.54
N LEU A 8 0.47 -16.00 -0.88
CA LEU A 8 1.14 -16.16 0.40
C LEU A 8 0.67 -15.05 1.34
N GLU A 9 0.02 -15.42 2.43
CA GLU A 9 -0.43 -14.49 3.45
C GLU A 9 0.46 -14.57 4.68
N VAL A 10 0.95 -13.41 5.11
CA VAL A 10 1.88 -13.29 6.24
C VAL A 10 1.48 -12.15 7.15
N CYS A 11 1.96 -12.22 8.39
CA CYS A 11 1.72 -11.19 9.40
C CYS A 11 2.77 -10.07 9.27
N GLY A 12 2.31 -8.87 8.95
CA GLY A 12 3.13 -7.67 8.88
C GLY A 12 3.73 -7.38 7.49
N LEU A 13 3.76 -6.10 7.14
CA LEU A 13 4.23 -5.64 5.84
C LEU A 13 5.73 -5.90 5.62
N ALA A 14 6.55 -5.73 6.64
CA ALA A 14 7.99 -5.95 6.54
C ALA A 14 8.32 -7.41 6.17
N LEU A 15 7.62 -8.37 6.80
CA LEU A 15 7.75 -9.78 6.47
C LEU A 15 7.23 -10.06 5.05
N ALA A 16 6.12 -9.44 4.66
CA ALA A 16 5.58 -9.59 3.31
C ALA A 16 6.57 -9.13 2.22
N ILE A 17 7.22 -8.00 2.41
CA ILE A 17 8.24 -7.49 1.49
C ILE A 17 9.44 -8.45 1.41
N SER A 18 9.91 -8.95 2.57
CA SER A 18 11.01 -9.91 2.63
C SER A 18 10.67 -11.22 1.93
N CYS A 19 9.45 -11.73 2.12
CA CYS A 19 8.97 -12.93 1.43
C CYS A 19 8.86 -12.70 -0.08
N ALA A 20 8.34 -11.55 -0.51
CA ALA A 20 8.24 -11.21 -1.93
C ALA A 20 9.61 -11.16 -2.60
N ASP A 21 10.61 -10.57 -1.95
CA ASP A 21 11.99 -10.52 -2.45
C ASP A 21 12.61 -11.93 -2.60
N ILE A 22 12.47 -12.77 -1.58
CA ILE A 22 13.00 -14.14 -1.60
C ILE A 22 12.30 -14.97 -2.69
N MET A 23 10.98 -14.86 -2.81
CA MET A 23 10.23 -15.56 -3.85
C MET A 23 10.66 -15.14 -5.25
N ALA A 24 10.84 -13.84 -5.48
CA ALA A 24 11.29 -13.30 -6.77
C ALA A 24 12.73 -13.74 -7.12
N LYS A 25 13.58 -13.95 -6.12
CA LYS A 25 14.97 -14.44 -6.31
C LYS A 25 15.05 -15.96 -6.47
N SER A 26 14.07 -16.71 -5.97
CA SER A 26 14.08 -18.17 -5.98
C SER A 26 13.55 -18.78 -7.26
N ALA A 27 12.67 -18.10 -7.99
CA ALA A 27 12.03 -18.63 -9.18
C ALA A 27 11.61 -17.51 -10.15
N SER A 28 11.38 -17.90 -11.40
CA SER A 28 10.91 -16.98 -12.45
C SER A 28 9.42 -16.67 -12.28
N ILE A 29 9.12 -15.70 -11.44
CA ILE A 29 7.75 -15.27 -11.15
C ILE A 29 7.59 -13.78 -11.36
N THR A 30 6.34 -13.34 -11.48
CA THR A 30 5.98 -11.92 -11.50
C THR A 30 5.18 -11.60 -10.24
N LEU A 31 5.62 -10.61 -9.49
CA LEU A 31 4.86 -10.07 -8.38
C LEU A 31 3.69 -9.24 -8.94
N VAL A 32 2.48 -9.59 -8.57
CA VAL A 32 1.26 -8.92 -9.03
C VAL A 32 0.85 -7.82 -8.05
N ALA A 33 0.77 -8.16 -6.77
CA ALA A 33 0.32 -7.23 -5.75
C ALA A 33 0.74 -7.66 -4.34
N LEU A 34 0.79 -6.66 -3.45
CA LEU A 34 0.82 -6.80 -2.00
C LEU A 34 -0.45 -6.14 -1.47
N GLU A 35 -1.37 -6.91 -0.92
CA GLU A 35 -2.66 -6.41 -0.46
C GLU A 35 -2.83 -6.63 1.04
N LYS A 36 -3.27 -5.60 1.73
CA LYS A 36 -3.67 -5.76 3.13
C LYS A 36 -4.96 -6.55 3.21
N THR A 37 -4.94 -7.59 4.02
CA THR A 37 -6.12 -8.36 4.37
C THR A 37 -6.76 -7.85 5.65
N ASN A 38 -7.94 -8.35 5.97
CA ASN A 38 -8.77 -7.78 7.02
C ASN A 38 -8.22 -8.10 8.41
N GLY A 39 -7.82 -7.07 9.14
CA GLY A 39 -7.39 -7.14 10.54
C GLY A 39 -5.92 -7.51 10.73
N SER A 40 -5.44 -7.46 11.96
CA SER A 40 -4.15 -7.93 12.50
C SER A 40 -2.86 -7.63 11.71
N GLY A 41 -2.91 -6.74 10.73
CA GLY A 41 -1.74 -6.39 9.91
C GLY A 41 -1.34 -7.47 8.91
N TRP A 42 -2.21 -8.41 8.59
CA TRP A 42 -1.95 -9.44 7.60
C TRP A 42 -1.85 -8.86 6.20
N THR A 43 -0.98 -9.41 5.40
CA THR A 43 -0.72 -8.98 4.03
C THR A 43 -0.63 -10.20 3.14
N VAL A 44 -1.40 -10.21 2.05
CA VAL A 44 -1.32 -11.23 1.02
C VAL A 44 -0.40 -10.79 -0.11
N ILE A 45 0.50 -11.66 -0.50
CA ILE A 45 1.41 -11.51 -1.62
C ILE A 45 0.82 -12.33 -2.78
N LYS A 46 0.59 -11.68 -3.92
CA LYS A 46 0.08 -12.32 -5.13
C LYS A 46 1.19 -12.41 -6.18
N ILE A 47 1.47 -13.60 -6.64
CA ILE A 47 2.49 -13.85 -7.67
C ILE A 47 1.89 -14.66 -8.82
N THR A 48 2.43 -14.47 -10.02
CA THR A 48 2.05 -15.23 -11.21
C THR A 48 3.28 -15.75 -11.94
N GLY A 49 3.09 -16.81 -12.69
CA GLY A 49 4.13 -17.47 -13.48
C GLY A 49 3.68 -18.83 -13.99
N ASP A 50 4.60 -19.64 -14.43
CA ASP A 50 4.31 -21.05 -14.67
C ASP A 50 4.09 -21.81 -13.35
N VAL A 51 3.43 -22.97 -13.42
CA VAL A 51 3.03 -23.72 -12.22
C VAL A 51 4.23 -24.13 -11.37
N ALA A 52 5.31 -24.57 -11.99
CA ALA A 52 6.48 -25.06 -11.27
C ALA A 52 7.21 -23.91 -10.55
N SER A 53 7.41 -22.78 -11.25
CA SER A 53 8.04 -21.59 -10.68
C SER A 53 7.21 -21.01 -9.53
N VAL A 54 5.89 -20.89 -9.70
CA VAL A 54 4.99 -20.40 -8.65
C VAL A 54 4.99 -21.34 -7.44
N GLN A 55 4.99 -22.65 -7.65
CA GLN A 55 5.05 -23.63 -6.57
C GLN A 55 6.37 -23.54 -5.79
N ALA A 56 7.50 -23.46 -6.49
CA ALA A 56 8.81 -23.29 -5.86
C ALA A 56 8.91 -21.99 -5.06
N ALA A 57 8.47 -20.89 -5.64
CA ALA A 57 8.44 -19.58 -4.97
C ALA A 57 7.59 -19.59 -3.70
N ILE A 58 6.35 -20.11 -3.78
CA ILE A 58 5.45 -20.18 -2.62
C ILE A 58 6.01 -21.09 -1.53
N THR A 59 6.60 -22.24 -1.88
CA THR A 59 7.25 -23.12 -0.91
C THR A 59 8.38 -22.41 -0.17
N THR A 60 9.25 -21.73 -0.92
CA THR A 60 10.38 -20.99 -0.35
C THR A 60 9.90 -19.82 0.54
N GLY A 61 8.92 -19.05 0.07
CA GLY A 61 8.35 -17.94 0.82
C GLY A 61 7.64 -18.40 2.10
N ALA A 62 6.89 -19.50 2.03
CA ALA A 62 6.19 -20.07 3.17
C ALA A 62 7.17 -20.56 4.25
N GLN A 63 8.22 -21.30 3.87
CA GLN A 63 9.26 -21.74 4.80
C GLN A 63 9.97 -20.56 5.48
N PHE A 64 10.26 -19.50 4.73
CA PHE A 64 10.88 -18.30 5.29
C PHE A 64 9.94 -17.58 6.27
N ALA A 65 8.65 -17.49 5.96
CA ALA A 65 7.66 -16.89 6.85
C ALA A 65 7.41 -17.72 8.11
N GLU A 66 7.41 -19.05 7.98
CA GLU A 66 7.25 -20.00 9.08
C GLU A 66 8.40 -19.89 10.10
N GLN A 67 9.64 -19.81 9.63
CA GLN A 67 10.82 -19.60 10.48
C GLN A 67 10.75 -18.31 11.32
N ARG A 68 9.93 -17.36 10.90
CA ARG A 68 9.69 -16.08 11.62
C ARG A 68 8.35 -16.03 12.34
N ASN A 69 7.66 -17.15 12.46
CA ASN A 69 6.32 -17.26 13.07
C ASN A 69 5.29 -16.28 12.49
N GLY A 70 5.43 -15.93 11.22
CA GLY A 70 4.57 -14.97 10.54
C GLY A 70 3.76 -15.53 9.38
N LEU A 71 3.83 -16.85 9.13
CA LEU A 71 3.00 -17.49 8.12
C LEU A 71 1.55 -17.59 8.59
N VAL A 72 0.62 -17.09 7.78
CA VAL A 72 -0.83 -17.19 8.01
C VAL A 72 -1.44 -18.27 7.13
N ALA A 73 -1.26 -18.15 5.80
CA ALA A 73 -1.78 -19.10 4.83
C ALA A 73 -0.99 -19.03 3.52
N HIS A 74 -1.06 -20.08 2.73
CA HIS A 74 -0.54 -20.08 1.36
C HIS A 74 -1.36 -20.98 0.45
N LYS A 75 -1.41 -20.63 -0.84
CA LYS A 75 -2.11 -21.43 -1.85
C LYS A 75 -1.52 -21.22 -3.22
N VAL A 76 -1.48 -22.30 -4.00
CA VAL A 76 -1.17 -22.26 -5.43
C VAL A 76 -2.41 -22.68 -6.21
N ILE A 77 -2.78 -21.91 -7.23
CA ILE A 77 -3.88 -22.16 -8.14
C ILE A 77 -3.28 -22.32 -9.54
N ALA A 78 -3.15 -23.55 -10.01
CA ALA A 78 -2.50 -23.85 -11.29
C ALA A 78 -3.24 -23.26 -12.50
N ARG A 79 -4.57 -23.12 -12.40
CA ARG A 79 -5.42 -22.57 -13.45
C ARG A 79 -6.49 -21.68 -12.82
N PRO A 80 -6.16 -20.42 -12.52
CA PRO A 80 -7.14 -19.49 -12.01
C PRO A 80 -8.26 -19.27 -13.05
N GLY A 81 -9.49 -19.17 -12.57
CA GLY A 81 -10.64 -18.85 -13.40
C GLY A 81 -10.52 -17.46 -14.01
N GLU A 82 -11.29 -17.22 -15.06
CA GLU A 82 -11.33 -15.91 -15.72
C GLU A 82 -11.75 -14.81 -14.74
N GLY A 83 -11.05 -13.69 -14.76
CA GLY A 83 -11.31 -12.55 -13.90
C GLY A 83 -10.57 -12.54 -12.56
N ILE A 84 -10.07 -13.69 -12.07
CA ILE A 84 -9.33 -13.74 -10.79
C ILE A 84 -7.99 -12.99 -10.88
N LEU A 85 -7.32 -13.05 -12.03
CA LEU A 85 -6.06 -12.34 -12.29
C LEU A 85 -6.27 -10.88 -12.72
N ARG A 86 -7.50 -10.44 -12.90
CA ARG A 86 -7.77 -9.02 -13.14
C ARG A 86 -7.57 -8.26 -11.84
N THR A 87 -6.35 -7.85 -11.59
CA THR A 87 -6.08 -6.75 -10.68
C THR A 87 -6.83 -5.54 -11.23
N GLN A 88 -7.78 -5.04 -10.47
CA GLN A 88 -8.23 -3.68 -10.65
C GLN A 88 -7.07 -2.78 -10.21
N THR A 89 -6.13 -2.59 -11.10
CA THR A 89 -5.22 -1.47 -11.00
C THR A 89 -6.09 -0.25 -11.27
N PRO A 90 -6.37 0.63 -10.30
CA PRO A 90 -6.87 1.95 -10.65
C PRO A 90 -5.84 2.49 -11.65
N PRO A 91 -6.25 3.12 -12.75
CA PRO A 91 -5.29 3.72 -13.66
C PRO A 91 -4.47 4.68 -12.81
N LEU A 92 -3.20 4.35 -12.59
CA LEU A 92 -2.21 5.34 -12.19
C LEU A 92 -2.29 6.38 -13.29
N SER A 93 -2.93 7.49 -12.99
CA SER A 93 -2.74 8.70 -13.78
C SER A 93 -1.25 8.92 -13.79
N VAL A 94 -0.63 8.54 -14.89
CA VAL A 94 0.75 8.85 -15.19
C VAL A 94 0.77 10.38 -15.19
N MET A 95 1.23 10.96 -14.09
CA MET A 95 1.74 12.32 -14.14
C MET A 95 2.90 12.27 -15.13
N GLN A 96 2.61 12.71 -16.35
CA GLN A 96 3.64 12.97 -17.33
C GLN A 96 4.60 13.98 -16.70
N PRO A 97 5.91 13.75 -16.71
CA PRO A 97 6.83 14.80 -16.36
C PRO A 97 6.66 15.91 -17.40
N GLU A 98 6.21 17.06 -16.96
CA GLU A 98 6.27 18.28 -17.77
C GLU A 98 7.75 18.57 -18.07
N PRO A 99 8.08 18.93 -19.33
CA PRO A 99 9.44 19.29 -19.67
C PRO A 99 9.82 20.58 -18.94
N GLU A 100 10.96 20.51 -18.25
CA GLU A 100 11.64 21.70 -17.74
C GLU A 100 11.93 22.67 -18.90
N ALA A 101 11.26 23.81 -18.86
CA ALA A 101 11.67 24.99 -19.60
C ALA A 101 12.00 26.08 -18.61
N SER A 102 13.26 26.44 -18.61
CA SER A 102 13.87 27.51 -17.87
C SER A 102 13.30 28.87 -18.27
N GLU A 103 13.46 29.79 -17.34
CA GLU A 103 13.71 31.23 -17.48
C GLU A 103 12.61 32.22 -17.07
N THR A 104 13.00 32.89 -16.02
CA THR A 104 13.04 34.34 -15.74
C THR A 104 11.75 35.11 -15.44
N ALA A 105 11.83 35.61 -14.23
CA ALA A 105 11.61 37.01 -13.81
C ALA A 105 10.23 37.69 -13.92
N ASP A 106 9.86 38.18 -12.71
CA ASP A 106 9.17 39.45 -12.41
C ASP A 106 7.67 39.63 -12.70
N ARG A 107 7.03 39.84 -11.62
CA ARG A 107 6.09 40.88 -11.19
C ARG A 107 4.80 40.42 -10.49
N VAL A 108 4.85 40.69 -9.19
CA VAL A 108 3.86 41.45 -8.38
C VAL A 108 2.46 41.63 -8.98
N SER A 109 1.47 41.07 -8.36
CA SER A 109 0.38 41.71 -7.62
C SER A 109 -0.86 40.82 -7.48
N GLU A 110 -1.30 40.75 -6.22
CA GLU A 110 -2.68 40.77 -5.74
C GLU A 110 -3.77 40.01 -6.49
N ALA A 111 -4.18 38.90 -5.87
CA ALA A 111 -5.59 38.70 -5.49
C ALA A 111 -5.71 37.42 -4.63
N LEU A 112 -6.16 37.59 -3.40
CA LEU A 112 -6.56 36.51 -2.50
C LEU A 112 -7.79 35.81 -3.04
N PRO A 113 -7.79 34.47 -3.06
CA PRO A 113 -9.03 33.72 -2.91
C PRO A 113 -9.05 33.03 -1.54
N GLN A 114 -10.13 33.24 -0.90
CA GLN A 114 -10.66 32.72 0.34
C GLN A 114 -10.17 31.30 0.70
N GLU A 115 -9.50 31.22 1.84
CA GLU A 115 -9.22 30.00 2.56
C GLU A 115 -10.52 29.33 2.99
N GLN A 116 -10.92 28.31 2.28
CA GLN A 116 -11.78 27.28 2.88
C GLN A 116 -10.89 26.51 3.87
N GLY A 117 -11.11 26.75 5.15
CA GLY A 117 -10.32 26.26 6.25
C GLY A 117 -10.17 24.74 6.22
N LEU A 118 -9.00 24.29 5.79
CA LEU A 118 -8.58 22.90 5.94
C LEU A 118 -8.49 22.60 7.43
N VAL A 119 -9.38 21.73 7.91
CA VAL A 119 -9.36 21.22 9.29
C VAL A 119 -8.03 20.50 9.52
N SER A 120 -7.11 21.13 10.25
CA SER A 120 -5.78 20.59 10.52
C SER A 120 -5.74 19.65 11.73
N CYS A 121 -6.63 19.85 12.69
CA CYS A 121 -6.71 19.05 13.90
C CYS A 121 -7.63 17.84 13.73
N ASN A 122 -7.06 16.64 13.83
CA ASN A 122 -7.80 15.38 13.74
C ASN A 122 -8.43 14.92 15.07
N LEU A 123 -8.34 15.73 16.13
CA LEU A 123 -8.93 15.42 17.44
C LEU A 123 -10.27 16.14 17.66
N CYS A 124 -10.32 17.43 17.41
CA CYS A 124 -11.53 18.23 17.62
C CYS A 124 -12.27 18.59 16.32
N LEU A 125 -11.63 18.41 15.16
CA LEU A 125 -12.17 18.78 13.86
C LEU A 125 -12.59 20.25 13.72
N ASP A 126 -12.10 21.12 14.61
CA ASP A 126 -12.39 22.55 14.59
C ASP A 126 -11.41 23.26 13.63
N PRO A 127 -11.90 24.00 12.62
CA PRO A 127 -11.04 24.72 11.68
C PRO A 127 -10.20 25.83 12.33
N LYS A 128 -10.57 26.27 13.53
CA LYS A 128 -9.83 27.27 14.32
C LYS A 128 -8.74 26.67 15.19
N CYS A 129 -8.66 25.34 15.26
CA CYS A 129 -7.66 24.68 16.08
C CYS A 129 -6.28 24.74 15.43
N PRO A 130 -5.25 25.30 16.08
CA PRO A 130 -3.91 25.44 15.51
C PRO A 130 -3.15 24.12 15.45
N ARG A 131 -3.62 23.08 16.16
CA ARG A 131 -2.94 21.78 16.23
C ARG A 131 -2.98 21.05 14.89
N GLN A 132 -1.84 20.50 14.49
CA GLN A 132 -1.72 19.64 13.32
C GLN A 132 -1.68 18.15 13.70
N LYS A 133 -1.94 17.28 12.71
CA LYS A 133 -1.86 15.85 12.89
C LYS A 133 -0.42 15.43 13.25
N GLY A 134 -0.27 14.75 14.40
CA GLY A 134 1.05 14.32 14.92
C GLY A 134 1.55 15.15 16.10
N GLU A 135 1.00 16.32 16.34
CA GLU A 135 1.37 17.15 17.49
C GLU A 135 0.72 16.72 18.82
N PRO A 136 1.31 17.08 19.97
CA PRO A 136 0.77 16.74 21.28
C PRO A 136 -0.68 17.21 21.48
N ARG A 137 -1.45 16.43 22.23
CA ARG A 137 -2.86 16.75 22.56
C ARG A 137 -3.04 18.07 23.29
N SER A 138 -2.04 18.48 24.04
CA SER A 138 -2.04 19.75 24.81
C SER A 138 -2.17 20.99 23.93
N LEU A 139 -1.86 20.91 22.66
CA LEU A 139 -2.00 22.01 21.70
C LEU A 139 -3.42 22.12 21.12
N CYS A 140 -4.28 21.15 21.41
CA CYS A 140 -5.68 21.20 20.97
C CYS A 140 -6.49 22.13 21.87
N ILE A 141 -7.26 23.04 21.27
CA ILE A 141 -8.13 23.96 22.01
C ILE A 141 -9.32 23.26 22.72
N HIS A 142 -9.60 22.00 22.36
CA HIS A 142 -10.62 21.17 22.99
C HIS A 142 -10.02 19.88 23.56
N PRO A 143 -9.17 19.95 24.59
CA PRO A 143 -8.54 18.77 25.18
C PRO A 143 -9.62 17.97 25.95
N GLY A 144 -10.22 16.98 25.34
CA GLY A 144 -11.19 16.11 26.00
C GLY A 144 -12.44 15.77 25.20
N LYS A 145 -12.72 16.44 24.09
CA LYS A 145 -13.80 16.04 23.19
C LYS A 145 -13.25 15.13 22.08
N ARG A 146 -13.67 13.86 22.07
CA ARG A 146 -13.68 13.07 20.84
C ARG A 146 -14.77 13.64 19.97
N GLY A 147 -14.46 14.00 18.73
CA GLY A 147 -15.46 14.42 17.78
C GLY A 147 -16.55 13.36 17.67
N GLU A 148 -17.74 13.67 18.12
CA GLU A 148 -18.94 12.93 17.74
C GLU A 148 -19.28 13.38 16.33
N ALA A 149 -19.21 12.40 15.42
CA ALA A 149 -19.71 12.53 14.06
C ALA A 149 -21.19 12.12 14.04
#